data_b9e21515be812a7289dbfb7af661d478
#
_entry.id   b9e21515be812a7289dbfb7af661d478
#
_cell.length_a   1.000
_cell.length_b   1.000
_cell.length_c   1.000
_cell.angle_alpha   90.00
_cell.angle_beta   90.00
_cell.angle_gamma   90.00
#
_symmetry.space_group_name_H-M   'P 1'
#
loop_
_entity.id
_entity.type
_entity.pdbx_description
1 polymer ?
#
loop_
_entity_poly.entity_id
_entity_poly.type
_entity_poly.pdbx_seq_one_letter_code
_entity_poly.pdbx_strand_id
1 'polypeptide(L)'
;ADFEGLTKLTGFKLTRGMLCAMRRKPLRKFQDLCDGINRIAILENVQNPTNVGAIFRSAAALNMEAVLLSPGCSDPLYRRASRVSMGTVFQIPWTFIRDSNEMRCKREVIWPKQVIAELKKLGYKTAALALTDDSVSIDDSELMKEEKLAVILGNEGEGLENETIALCDYTVKIPMTHGVDSLNVAAASAVAFWQLGKIIL
;
A
#
# COMPACT_ATOMS: atom_id res chain seq x y z
N ALA A 1 -0.22 34.26 13.13
CA ALA A 1 -0.02 33.93 14.54
C ALA A 1 1.48 33.81 14.82
N ASP A 2 1.88 34.20 16.02
CA ASP A 2 3.25 34.03 16.47
C ASP A 2 3.59 32.56 16.76
N PHE A 3 4.86 32.24 16.92
CA PHE A 3 5.31 30.85 17.17
C PHE A 3 4.80 30.29 18.49
N GLU A 4 4.57 31.14 19.48
CA GLU A 4 4.07 30.73 20.79
C GLU A 4 2.59 30.32 20.71
N GLY A 5 1.77 31.09 20.02
CA GLY A 5 0.36 30.78 19.76
C GLY A 5 0.21 29.51 18.92
N LEU A 6 1.04 29.32 17.90
CA LEU A 6 1.06 28.09 17.11
C LEU A 6 1.49 26.86 17.91
N THR A 7 2.46 27.01 18.81
CA THR A 7 2.91 25.91 19.70
C THR A 7 1.80 25.49 20.67
N LYS A 8 1.05 26.44 21.21
CA LYS A 8 -0.11 26.14 22.07
C LYS A 8 -1.22 25.40 21.31
N LEU A 9 -1.48 25.77 20.06
CA LEU A 9 -2.47 25.12 19.19
C LEU A 9 -2.08 23.69 18.81
N THR A 10 -0.81 23.43 18.59
CA THR A 10 -0.32 22.13 18.09
C THR A 10 0.08 21.15 19.19
N GLY A 11 0.30 21.65 20.41
CA GLY A 11 0.81 20.86 21.52
C GLY A 11 2.29 20.44 21.39
N PHE A 12 3.02 20.98 20.40
CA PHE A 12 4.46 20.73 20.21
C PHE A 12 5.14 21.96 19.61
N LYS A 13 6.43 22.11 19.88
CA LYS A 13 7.26 23.22 19.39
C LYS A 13 7.45 23.13 17.88
N LEU A 14 6.93 24.12 17.15
CA LEU A 14 7.22 24.29 15.73
C LEU A 14 8.62 24.85 15.55
N THR A 15 9.46 24.13 14.84
CA THR A 15 10.84 24.58 14.57
C THR A 15 11.01 25.18 13.20
N ARG A 16 10.13 24.85 12.23
CA ARG A 16 10.14 25.37 10.85
C ARG A 16 8.75 25.22 10.23
N GLY A 17 8.47 26.06 9.26
CA GLY A 17 7.39 25.87 8.30
C GLY A 17 6.10 26.59 8.64
N MET A 18 5.08 26.18 7.94
CA MET A 18 3.74 26.72 7.93
C MET A 18 2.75 25.63 8.33
N LEU A 19 1.72 25.95 9.09
CA LEU A 19 0.58 25.07 9.35
C LEU A 19 -0.52 25.42 8.38
N CYS A 20 -1.05 24.40 7.69
CA CYS A 20 -2.21 24.55 6.83
C CYS A 20 -3.29 23.55 7.24
N ALA A 21 -4.51 24.03 7.40
CA ALA A 21 -5.71 23.21 7.49
C ALA A 21 -6.33 23.12 6.09
N MET A 22 -6.51 21.89 5.59
CA MET A 22 -7.08 21.68 4.25
C MET A 22 -8.23 20.69 4.32
N ARG A 23 -9.25 20.93 3.49
CA ARG A 23 -10.35 19.97 3.34
C ARG A 23 -9.83 18.74 2.57
N ARG A 24 -10.07 17.55 3.12
CA ARG A 24 -9.77 16.30 2.41
C ARG A 24 -10.65 16.18 1.17
N LYS A 25 -10.06 15.75 0.05
CA LYS A 25 -10.83 15.37 -1.13
C LYS A 25 -11.55 14.04 -0.86
N PRO A 26 -12.74 13.83 -1.44
CA PRO A 26 -13.38 12.51 -1.44
C PRO A 26 -12.44 11.47 -2.06
N LEU A 27 -12.39 10.29 -1.47
CA LEU A 27 -11.65 9.17 -2.05
C LEU A 27 -12.42 8.58 -3.23
N ARG A 28 -11.71 8.15 -4.26
CA ARG A 28 -12.29 7.41 -5.39
C ARG A 28 -12.67 6.01 -4.96
N LYS A 29 -13.59 5.37 -5.69
CA LYS A 29 -13.78 3.92 -5.59
C LYS A 29 -12.51 3.23 -6.12
N PHE A 30 -12.18 2.06 -5.58
CA PHE A 30 -10.96 1.37 -6.02
C PHE A 30 -11.04 0.93 -7.48
N GLN A 31 -12.23 0.58 -7.98
CA GLN A 31 -12.44 0.23 -9.37
C GLN A 31 -12.06 1.39 -10.30
N ASP A 32 -12.55 2.60 -9.99
CA ASP A 32 -12.25 3.81 -10.77
C ASP A 32 -10.78 4.20 -10.72
N LEU A 33 -10.10 3.79 -9.63
CA LEU A 33 -8.69 4.07 -9.45
C LEU A 33 -7.81 3.08 -10.20
N CYS A 34 -8.28 1.83 -10.39
CA CYS A 34 -7.58 0.79 -11.13
C CYS A 34 -7.76 0.89 -12.66
N ASP A 35 -8.60 1.79 -13.15
CA ASP A 35 -8.82 1.96 -14.58
C ASP A 35 -7.61 2.58 -15.29
N GLY A 36 -7.16 1.93 -16.36
CA GLY A 36 -6.06 2.42 -17.20
C GLY A 36 -4.66 2.33 -16.58
N ILE A 37 -4.48 1.61 -15.46
CA ILE A 37 -3.18 1.42 -14.79
C ILE A 37 -2.80 -0.05 -14.71
N ASN A 38 -1.52 -0.35 -14.60
CA ASN A 38 -0.98 -1.70 -14.69
C ASN A 38 -0.29 -2.17 -13.39
N ARG A 39 0.18 -1.27 -12.56
CA ARG A 39 0.94 -1.60 -11.34
C ARG A 39 0.31 -0.97 -10.10
N ILE A 40 -0.23 -1.79 -9.22
CA ILE A 40 -0.84 -1.34 -7.97
C ILE A 40 -0.15 -2.00 -6.76
N ALA A 41 0.03 -1.24 -5.70
CA ALA A 41 0.39 -1.75 -4.39
C ALA A 41 -0.87 -1.86 -3.52
N ILE A 42 -1.01 -2.95 -2.78
CA ILE A 42 -2.09 -3.15 -1.80
C ILE A 42 -1.46 -3.35 -0.44
N LEU A 43 -1.88 -2.57 0.53
CA LEU A 43 -1.42 -2.68 1.92
C LEU A 43 -2.49 -3.35 2.76
N GLU A 44 -2.14 -4.48 3.38
CA GLU A 44 -3.02 -5.19 4.31
C GLU A 44 -2.57 -4.96 5.74
N ASN A 45 -3.44 -4.29 6.52
CA ASN A 45 -3.26 -4.07 7.95
C ASN A 45 -1.93 -3.41 8.36
N VAL A 46 -1.31 -2.61 7.48
CA VAL A 46 -0.09 -1.86 7.81
C VAL A 46 -0.43 -0.70 8.74
N GLN A 47 -0.26 -0.91 10.03
CA GLN A 47 -0.71 0.01 11.08
C GLN A 47 0.30 1.11 11.42
N ASN A 48 1.58 0.89 11.18
CA ASN A 48 2.61 1.89 11.49
C ASN A 48 2.61 3.01 10.44
N PRO A 49 2.27 4.27 10.80
CA PRO A 49 2.23 5.37 9.86
C PRO A 49 3.60 5.72 9.26
N THR A 50 4.70 5.33 9.91
CA THR A 50 6.04 5.47 9.36
C THR A 50 6.24 4.54 8.17
N ASN A 51 5.80 3.28 8.27
CA ASN A 51 5.89 2.31 7.19
C ASN A 51 4.95 2.68 6.05
N VAL A 52 3.70 3.08 6.33
CA VAL A 52 2.80 3.60 5.30
C VAL A 52 3.45 4.74 4.51
N GLY A 53 4.01 5.74 5.20
CA GLY A 53 4.68 6.87 4.55
C GLY A 53 5.88 6.45 3.70
N ALA A 54 6.71 5.52 4.19
CA ALA A 54 7.86 5.00 3.46
C ALA A 54 7.45 4.18 2.23
N ILE A 55 6.40 3.35 2.34
CA ILE A 55 5.83 2.58 1.22
C ILE A 55 5.30 3.53 0.15
N PHE A 56 4.56 4.58 0.50
CA PHE A 56 4.10 5.59 -0.46
C PHE A 56 5.25 6.27 -1.20
N ARG A 57 6.34 6.56 -0.49
CA ARG A 57 7.55 7.13 -1.12
C ARG A 57 8.19 6.16 -2.11
N SER A 58 8.34 4.90 -1.73
CA SER A 58 8.86 3.86 -2.61
C SER A 58 7.94 3.61 -3.80
N ALA A 59 6.63 3.54 -3.60
CA ALA A 59 5.63 3.35 -4.64
C ALA A 59 5.72 4.45 -5.71
N ALA A 60 5.73 5.72 -5.29
CA ALA A 60 5.85 6.85 -6.20
C ALA A 60 7.19 6.87 -6.96
N ALA A 61 8.28 6.43 -6.32
CA ALA A 61 9.61 6.44 -6.92
C ALA A 61 9.85 5.26 -7.89
N LEU A 62 9.14 4.14 -7.71
CA LEU A 62 9.43 2.85 -8.33
C LEU A 62 8.27 2.33 -9.19
N ASN A 63 7.59 3.25 -9.89
CA ASN A 63 6.58 2.96 -10.92
C ASN A 63 5.34 2.19 -10.46
N MET A 64 4.98 2.27 -9.17
CA MET A 64 3.63 1.90 -8.77
C MET A 64 2.70 3.07 -9.09
N GLU A 65 1.58 2.77 -9.74
CA GLU A 65 0.68 3.79 -10.27
C GLU A 65 -0.45 4.14 -9.30
N ALA A 66 -0.74 3.25 -8.35
CA ALA A 66 -1.70 3.50 -7.28
C ALA A 66 -1.42 2.66 -6.02
N VAL A 67 -2.02 3.09 -4.89
CA VAL A 67 -1.96 2.36 -3.63
C VAL A 67 -3.39 2.14 -3.10
N LEU A 68 -3.73 0.88 -2.83
CA LEU A 68 -4.95 0.50 -2.14
C LEU A 68 -4.62 0.14 -0.69
N LEU A 69 -5.49 0.50 0.24
CA LEU A 69 -5.29 0.21 1.67
C LEU A 69 -6.48 -0.56 2.22
N SER A 70 -6.22 -1.68 2.90
CA SER A 70 -7.26 -2.35 3.67
C SER A 70 -7.74 -1.48 4.85
N PRO A 71 -8.93 -1.72 5.39
CA PRO A 71 -9.48 -0.89 6.46
C PRO A 71 -8.61 -0.79 7.72
N GLY A 72 -7.75 -1.78 7.98
CA GLY A 72 -6.84 -1.84 9.13
C GLY A 72 -5.57 -0.99 8.98
N CYS A 73 -5.32 -0.38 7.81
CA CYS A 73 -4.12 0.44 7.60
C CYS A 73 -4.21 1.81 8.28
N SER A 74 -3.05 2.36 8.67
CA SER A 74 -2.94 3.75 9.07
C SER A 74 -3.29 4.69 7.91
N ASP A 75 -3.93 5.81 8.25
CA ASP A 75 -4.28 6.87 7.28
C ASP A 75 -3.00 7.50 6.67
N PRO A 76 -2.85 7.49 5.34
CA PRO A 76 -1.70 8.10 4.65
C PRO A 76 -1.56 9.60 4.90
N LEU A 77 -2.67 10.29 5.21
CA LEU A 77 -2.67 11.72 5.55
C LEU A 77 -2.39 11.99 7.03
N TYR A 78 -2.18 10.94 7.83
CA TYR A 78 -1.69 11.14 9.18
C TYR A 78 -0.35 11.87 9.15
N ARG A 79 -0.15 12.82 10.05
CA ARG A 79 1.01 13.74 10.02
C ARG A 79 2.35 13.01 9.86
N ARG A 80 2.52 11.88 10.55
CA ARG A 80 3.77 11.10 10.48
C ARG A 80 3.95 10.46 9.11
N ALA A 81 2.90 9.83 8.56
CA ALA A 81 2.94 9.23 7.23
C ALA A 81 3.23 10.28 6.15
N SER A 82 2.52 11.40 6.15
CA SER A 82 2.74 12.51 5.20
C SER A 82 4.16 13.06 5.24
N ARG A 83 4.77 13.16 6.44
CA ARG A 83 6.16 13.64 6.58
C ARG A 83 7.17 12.63 6.07
N VAL A 84 7.01 11.35 6.43
CA VAL A 84 7.92 10.28 5.99
C VAL A 84 7.85 10.08 4.49
N SER A 85 6.65 10.19 3.91
CA SER A 85 6.45 10.10 2.46
C SER A 85 7.09 11.25 1.68
N MET A 86 7.55 12.31 2.34
CA MET A 86 8.05 13.54 1.68
C MET A 86 7.03 14.15 0.69
N GLY A 87 5.74 13.97 0.99
CA GLY A 87 4.63 14.50 0.20
C GLY A 87 4.15 13.60 -0.95
N THR A 88 4.74 12.43 -1.16
CA THR A 88 4.31 11.52 -2.23
C THR A 88 2.90 10.96 -2.04
N VAL A 89 2.35 11.00 -0.83
CA VAL A 89 0.92 10.72 -0.56
C VAL A 89 -0.04 11.65 -1.31
N PHE A 90 0.43 12.79 -1.82
CA PHE A 90 -0.35 13.72 -2.64
C PHE A 90 -0.07 13.56 -4.13
N GLN A 91 0.92 12.76 -4.51
CA GLN A 91 1.35 12.54 -5.89
C GLN A 91 0.77 11.25 -6.47
N ILE A 92 0.88 10.14 -5.73
CA ILE A 92 0.36 8.85 -6.16
C ILE A 92 -1.13 8.72 -5.78
N PRO A 93 -2.01 8.31 -6.71
CA PRO A 93 -3.41 8.04 -6.40
C PRO A 93 -3.55 6.91 -5.36
N TRP A 94 -4.49 7.07 -4.44
CA TRP A 94 -4.75 6.02 -3.44
C TRP A 94 -6.19 6.07 -2.92
N THR A 95 -6.66 4.95 -2.37
CA THR A 95 -7.94 4.87 -1.68
C THR A 95 -7.94 3.76 -0.63
N PHE A 96 -8.86 3.86 0.32
CA PHE A 96 -9.18 2.73 1.17
C PHE A 96 -10.14 1.77 0.45
N ILE A 97 -9.93 0.47 0.66
CA ILE A 97 -10.82 -0.59 0.26
C ILE A 97 -12.02 -0.58 1.22
N ARG A 98 -13.11 0.07 0.80
CA ARG A 98 -14.35 0.20 1.58
C ARG A 98 -15.54 -0.06 0.68
N ASP A 99 -16.63 -0.55 1.27
CA ASP A 99 -17.90 -0.61 0.56
C ASP A 99 -18.40 0.81 0.23
N SER A 100 -18.95 0.98 -0.98
CA SER A 100 -19.49 2.25 -1.47
C SER A 100 -20.77 2.70 -0.74
N ASN A 101 -21.33 1.87 0.12
CA ASN A 101 -22.59 2.12 0.85
C ASN A 101 -22.38 2.54 2.31
N GLU A 102 -21.41 3.41 2.60
CA GLU A 102 -21.11 3.89 3.97
C GLU A 102 -22.27 4.55 4.73
N MET A 103 -23.44 4.73 4.13
CA MET A 103 -24.60 5.36 4.79
C MET A 103 -25.50 4.41 5.59
N ARG A 104 -25.29 3.10 5.62
CA ARG A 104 -26.12 2.15 6.39
C ARG A 104 -25.28 1.06 7.07
N CYS A 105 -25.03 1.25 8.33
CA CYS A 105 -24.88 0.34 9.48
C CYS A 105 -24.58 -1.17 9.33
N LYS A 106 -23.99 -1.67 8.26
CA LYS A 106 -23.34 -2.99 8.23
C LYS A 106 -22.09 -2.86 7.39
N ARG A 107 -20.93 -2.81 8.04
CA ARG A 107 -19.61 -2.92 7.40
C ARG A 107 -19.49 -4.33 6.85
N GLU A 108 -19.88 -4.55 5.61
CA GLU A 108 -19.45 -5.74 4.91
C GLU A 108 -17.96 -5.61 4.64
N VAL A 109 -17.19 -6.52 5.20
CA VAL A 109 -15.74 -6.59 4.96
C VAL A 109 -15.57 -7.18 3.56
N ILE A 110 -15.28 -6.33 2.58
CA ILE A 110 -15.08 -6.74 1.18
C ILE A 110 -13.66 -7.26 0.91
N TRP A 111 -12.73 -7.01 1.81
CA TRP A 111 -11.35 -7.51 1.75
C TRP A 111 -11.24 -8.85 2.49
N PRO A 112 -10.44 -9.82 1.99
CA PRO A 112 -9.73 -9.82 0.68
C PRO A 112 -10.59 -10.31 -0.48
N LYS A 113 -11.56 -11.16 -0.23
CA LYS A 113 -12.25 -12.02 -1.21
C LYS A 113 -12.89 -11.25 -2.37
N GLN A 114 -13.71 -10.25 -2.07
CA GLN A 114 -14.44 -9.53 -3.12
C GLN A 114 -13.48 -8.66 -3.95
N VAL A 115 -12.50 -8.03 -3.30
CA VAL A 115 -11.54 -7.14 -3.98
C VAL A 115 -10.61 -7.91 -4.89
N ILE A 116 -10.05 -9.04 -4.43
CA ILE A 116 -9.20 -9.89 -5.26
C ILE A 116 -9.98 -10.43 -6.47
N ALA A 117 -11.23 -10.87 -6.27
CA ALA A 117 -12.07 -11.32 -7.36
C ALA A 117 -12.35 -10.19 -8.38
N GLU A 118 -12.55 -8.96 -7.92
CA GLU A 118 -12.77 -7.81 -8.79
C GLU A 118 -11.49 -7.40 -9.55
N LEU A 119 -10.33 -7.42 -8.89
CA LEU A 119 -9.05 -7.17 -9.55
C LEU A 119 -8.77 -8.19 -10.66
N LYS A 120 -9.08 -9.48 -10.42
CA LYS A 120 -8.98 -10.52 -11.46
C LYS A 120 -9.89 -10.24 -12.66
N LYS A 121 -11.11 -9.75 -12.45
CA LYS A 121 -11.99 -9.34 -13.54
C LYS A 121 -11.45 -8.13 -14.32
N LEU A 122 -10.72 -7.22 -13.66
CA LEU A 122 -10.04 -6.10 -14.29
C LEU A 122 -8.74 -6.50 -15.01
N GLY A 123 -8.40 -7.80 -15.00
CA GLY A 123 -7.23 -8.37 -15.67
C GLY A 123 -5.96 -8.36 -14.87
N TYR A 124 -6.01 -8.03 -13.57
CA TYR A 124 -4.83 -8.09 -12.72
C TYR A 124 -4.52 -9.51 -12.28
N LYS A 125 -3.23 -9.84 -12.27
CA LYS A 125 -2.68 -10.90 -11.45
C LYS A 125 -2.34 -10.33 -10.07
N THR A 126 -2.47 -11.16 -9.05
CA THR A 126 -2.24 -10.78 -7.66
C THR A 126 -1.05 -11.51 -7.09
N ALA A 127 -0.11 -10.79 -6.49
CA ALA A 127 1.13 -11.30 -5.93
C ALA A 127 1.21 -10.96 -4.43
N ALA A 128 1.03 -11.96 -3.57
CA ALA A 128 1.17 -11.86 -2.13
C ALA A 128 2.64 -11.93 -1.73
N LEU A 129 3.18 -10.88 -1.11
CA LEU A 129 4.54 -10.91 -0.57
C LEU A 129 4.55 -11.68 0.75
N ALA A 130 4.87 -12.97 0.68
CA ALA A 130 4.88 -13.87 1.83
C ALA A 130 5.88 -15.00 1.62
N LEU A 131 6.32 -15.60 2.72
CA LEU A 131 7.19 -16.77 2.73
C LEU A 131 6.36 -18.02 3.02
N THR A 132 6.10 -18.83 2.01
CA THR A 132 5.47 -20.15 2.09
C THR A 132 6.30 -21.16 1.30
N ASP A 133 6.02 -22.44 1.48
CA ASP A 133 6.75 -23.51 0.76
C ASP A 133 6.62 -23.35 -0.77
N ASP A 134 5.46 -22.91 -1.24
CA ASP A 134 5.15 -22.74 -2.67
C ASP A 134 5.52 -21.35 -3.22
N SER A 135 6.24 -20.53 -2.47
CA SER A 135 6.58 -19.18 -2.91
C SER A 135 7.56 -19.18 -4.07
N VAL A 136 7.23 -18.47 -5.14
CA VAL A 136 8.14 -18.18 -6.24
C VAL A 136 9.11 -17.05 -5.86
N SER A 137 10.26 -17.00 -6.49
CA SER A 137 11.20 -15.90 -6.29
C SER A 137 10.68 -14.61 -6.95
N ILE A 138 11.03 -13.47 -6.38
CA ILE A 138 10.61 -12.16 -6.87
C ILE A 138 11.12 -11.86 -8.31
N ASP A 139 12.12 -12.56 -8.76
CA ASP A 139 12.69 -12.51 -10.12
C ASP A 139 12.17 -13.62 -11.04
N ASP A 140 11.10 -14.32 -10.65
CA ASP A 140 10.47 -15.34 -11.48
C ASP A 140 10.04 -14.79 -12.84
N SER A 141 10.36 -15.53 -13.90
CA SER A 141 10.21 -15.08 -15.27
C SER A 141 8.74 -14.92 -15.71
N GLU A 142 7.81 -15.73 -15.17
CA GLU A 142 6.38 -15.62 -15.51
C GLU A 142 5.76 -14.45 -14.76
N LEU A 143 6.07 -14.30 -13.47
CA LEU A 143 5.64 -13.14 -12.67
C LEU A 143 6.09 -11.82 -13.32
N MET A 144 7.31 -11.77 -13.84
CA MET A 144 7.86 -10.56 -14.47
C MET A 144 7.19 -10.19 -15.80
N LYS A 145 6.54 -11.14 -16.49
CA LYS A 145 5.83 -10.92 -17.76
C LYS A 145 4.40 -10.41 -17.56
N GLU A 146 3.87 -10.46 -16.35
CA GLU A 146 2.49 -10.06 -16.11
C GLU A 146 2.29 -8.58 -16.45
N GLU A 147 1.39 -8.30 -17.37
CA GLU A 147 1.10 -6.93 -17.83
C GLU A 147 0.46 -6.09 -16.73
N LYS A 148 -0.52 -6.67 -16.01
CA LYS A 148 -1.20 -6.03 -14.88
C LYS A 148 -0.93 -6.79 -13.60
N LEU A 149 -0.28 -6.14 -12.63
CA LEU A 149 0.11 -6.77 -11.38
C LEU A 149 -0.30 -5.95 -10.16
N ALA A 150 -0.96 -6.60 -9.20
CA ALA A 150 -1.26 -6.08 -7.88
C ALA A 150 -0.34 -6.75 -6.84
N VAL A 151 0.57 -5.99 -6.25
CA VAL A 151 1.52 -6.46 -5.24
C VAL A 151 0.94 -6.20 -3.86
N ILE A 152 0.73 -7.25 -3.07
CA ILE A 152 0.10 -7.20 -1.75
C ILE A 152 1.15 -7.35 -0.65
N LEU A 153 1.16 -6.41 0.28
CA LEU A 153 2.10 -6.30 1.39
C LEU A 153 1.34 -6.37 2.72
N GLY A 154 1.76 -7.25 3.61
CA GLY A 154 1.17 -7.43 4.93
C GLY A 154 1.78 -6.54 6.01
N ASN A 155 1.26 -6.67 7.24
CA ASN A 155 1.78 -5.96 8.38
C ASN A 155 3.12 -6.55 8.87
N GLU A 156 3.77 -5.85 9.79
CA GLU A 156 5.13 -6.17 10.25
C GLU A 156 5.19 -7.35 11.22
N GLY A 157 4.08 -7.67 11.89
CA GLY A 157 4.02 -8.73 12.91
C GLY A 157 3.52 -10.06 12.37
N GLU A 158 2.36 -10.02 11.75
CA GLU A 158 1.63 -11.24 11.33
C GLU A 158 1.75 -11.51 9.82
N GLY A 159 2.30 -10.55 9.06
CA GLY A 159 2.37 -10.65 7.61
C GLY A 159 1.01 -10.47 6.93
N LEU A 160 0.76 -11.26 5.90
CA LEU A 160 -0.53 -11.35 5.21
C LEU A 160 -1.42 -12.42 5.85
N GLU A 161 -2.72 -12.19 5.83
CA GLU A 161 -3.69 -13.18 6.27
C GLU A 161 -3.65 -14.42 5.33
N ASN A 162 -3.80 -15.61 5.90
CA ASN A 162 -3.80 -16.86 5.14
C ASN A 162 -4.86 -16.88 4.03
N GLU A 163 -6.01 -16.26 4.27
CA GLU A 163 -7.07 -16.15 3.27
C GLU A 163 -6.61 -15.27 2.08
N THR A 164 -5.91 -14.19 2.35
CA THR A 164 -5.34 -13.31 1.31
C THR A 164 -4.33 -14.07 0.45
N ILE A 165 -3.39 -14.79 1.09
CA ILE A 165 -2.38 -15.59 0.39
C ILE A 165 -3.06 -16.66 -0.49
N ALA A 166 -4.03 -17.38 0.04
CA ALA A 166 -4.72 -18.45 -0.68
C ALA A 166 -5.54 -17.98 -1.89
N LEU A 167 -5.97 -16.71 -1.91
CA LEU A 167 -6.74 -16.11 -2.99
C LEU A 167 -5.87 -15.53 -4.11
N CYS A 168 -4.58 -15.28 -3.84
CA CYS A 168 -3.64 -14.70 -4.81
C CYS A 168 -3.24 -15.67 -5.91
N ASP A 169 -2.81 -15.14 -7.05
CA ASP A 169 -2.29 -15.93 -8.17
C ASP A 169 -0.85 -16.38 -7.91
N TYR A 170 -0.08 -15.55 -7.20
CA TYR A 170 1.30 -15.82 -6.82
C TYR A 170 1.52 -15.56 -5.34
N THR A 171 2.29 -16.42 -4.69
CA THR A 171 2.97 -16.11 -3.43
C THR A 171 4.43 -15.86 -3.76
N VAL A 172 4.94 -14.70 -3.37
CA VAL A 172 6.25 -14.20 -3.83
C VAL A 172 7.16 -13.97 -2.64
N LYS A 173 8.38 -14.52 -2.70
CA LYS A 173 9.42 -14.30 -1.70
C LYS A 173 10.58 -13.48 -2.26
N ILE A 174 11.16 -12.66 -1.40
CA ILE A 174 12.45 -12.03 -1.61
C ILE A 174 13.50 -13.02 -1.11
N PRO A 175 14.40 -13.55 -1.97
CA PRO A 175 15.46 -14.46 -1.51
C PRO A 175 16.35 -13.76 -0.48
N MET A 176 16.53 -14.40 0.66
CA MET A 176 17.34 -13.87 1.77
C MET A 176 18.41 -14.90 2.20
N THR A 177 19.45 -14.43 2.87
CA THR A 177 20.56 -15.24 3.34
C THR A 177 20.70 -15.16 4.87
N HIS A 178 21.60 -15.96 5.43
CA HIS A 178 21.94 -15.95 6.86
C HIS A 178 20.78 -16.26 7.82
N GLY A 179 19.75 -16.99 7.37
CA GLY A 179 18.61 -17.35 8.21
C GLY A 179 17.69 -16.17 8.55
N VAL A 180 17.75 -15.09 7.76
CA VAL A 180 16.80 -13.97 7.88
C VAL A 180 15.53 -14.34 7.11
N ASP A 181 14.39 -14.31 7.79
CA ASP A 181 13.09 -14.75 7.22
C ASP A 181 12.27 -13.58 6.66
N SER A 182 12.50 -12.36 7.14
CA SER A 182 11.71 -11.20 6.74
C SER A 182 12.50 -9.89 6.75
N LEU A 183 12.02 -8.92 5.99
CA LEU A 183 12.44 -7.52 6.04
C LEU A 183 11.31 -6.68 6.64
N ASN A 184 11.66 -5.53 7.20
CA ASN A 184 10.65 -4.51 7.49
C ASN A 184 9.80 -4.24 6.23
N VAL A 185 8.48 -4.12 6.37
CA VAL A 185 7.55 -4.02 5.23
C VAL A 185 7.88 -2.86 4.28
N ALA A 186 8.40 -1.74 4.78
CA ALA A 186 8.82 -0.63 3.93
C ALA A 186 10.09 -0.95 3.13
N ALA A 187 11.02 -1.73 3.69
CA ALA A 187 12.18 -2.22 2.96
C ALA A 187 11.77 -3.27 1.91
N ALA A 188 10.94 -4.23 2.31
CA ALA A 188 10.39 -5.24 1.40
C ALA A 188 9.65 -4.59 0.23
N SER A 189 8.85 -3.54 0.50
CA SER A 189 8.13 -2.81 -0.55
C SER A 189 9.07 -2.16 -1.56
N ALA A 190 10.18 -1.57 -1.10
CA ALA A 190 11.14 -0.94 -2.01
C ALA A 190 11.81 -1.95 -2.94
N VAL A 191 12.19 -3.13 -2.42
CA VAL A 191 12.73 -4.23 -3.24
C VAL A 191 11.69 -4.74 -4.22
N ALA A 192 10.45 -4.98 -3.74
CA ALA A 192 9.37 -5.49 -4.58
C ALA A 192 9.01 -4.51 -5.69
N PHE A 193 8.88 -3.23 -5.40
CA PHE A 193 8.53 -2.21 -6.40
C PHE A 193 9.67 -1.96 -7.38
N TRP A 194 10.93 -2.02 -6.93
CA TRP A 194 12.07 -1.98 -7.84
C TRP A 194 12.04 -3.11 -8.86
N GLN A 195 11.75 -4.32 -8.43
CA GLN A 195 11.74 -5.49 -9.30
C GLN A 195 10.48 -5.58 -10.16
N LEU A 196 9.29 -5.41 -9.55
CA LEU A 196 8.00 -5.66 -10.18
C LEU A 196 7.33 -4.41 -10.78
N GLY A 197 7.79 -3.22 -10.43
CA GLY A 197 7.32 -1.95 -11.02
C GLY A 197 7.88 -1.67 -12.41
N LYS A 198 8.87 -2.43 -12.87
CA LYS A 198 9.42 -2.29 -14.22
C LYS A 198 8.43 -2.83 -15.24
N ILE A 199 8.02 -1.99 -16.18
CA ILE A 199 7.41 -2.46 -17.42
C ILE A 199 8.58 -2.94 -18.29
N ILE A 200 8.67 -4.23 -18.52
CA ILE A 200 9.59 -4.78 -19.54
C ILE A 200 8.90 -4.49 -20.88
N LEU A 201 9.40 -3.45 -21.56
CA LEU A 201 8.99 -3.09 -22.92
C LEU A 201 9.57 -4.07 -23.92
#